data_9f3a5034c4a97b10c9d968666dfd3129
#
_entry.id   9f3a5034c4a97b10c9d968666dfd3129
#
_cell.length_a   1.000
_cell.length_b   1.000
_cell.length_c   1.000
_cell.angle_alpha   90.00
_cell.angle_beta   90.00
_cell.angle_gamma   90.00
#
_symmetry.space_group_name_H-M   'P 1'
#
loop_
_entity.id
_entity.type
_entity.pdbx_description
1 polymer ?
#
loop_
_entity_poly.entity_id
_entity_poly.type
_entity_poly.pdbx_seq_one_letter_code
_entity_poly.pdbx_strand_id
1 'polypeptide(L)'
;MRVFVDGREIELLPGAKLVDALDKAGANPVAGAIVGVVKGRGEKSRQTNSYWLNTSKGKLRIELIDNDLQKIWHDNVDKISGSTVRWASADGVAFGPFASALSFGRDTNEYNRWEVVLGAAGFDAENTQIIFVRRRHTSAYGTPKDGGVLGHVVGGKNTLDRLQTGDEIQGIEPIVEWQDITSKQATQDLTLPLEDGMEIFTAVFAELIEDAPMGAEFFLALTRDITFKVDSVSSSYISSDQLLKEPIVFEHREPRLEGVVTIRTSGRGLGRVFVYKQDRTSNPGHSAVARVTAGMDMVKLAGPGQLITIRVKPERIMLMGSSLKDALMQMQALGIEVEVDGYKGEDAVVVKQEPGATMNILKQKKVLLTSMPSSRLVAVQFYYDLAPKTLDYFRHVTGLKERPVGPLPVYFVYENTLLFKPEIEAVSYKELLPENKPTGPVPAGSIAVSNQVSKKIGLVGIKLAEDKRYGPSGEKFEATNVIGRVLEPEKLENVSEGETIYIKEVR
;
A
#
# COMPACT_ATOMS: atom_id res chain seq x y z
N MET A 1 13.60 24.42 -24.52
CA MET A 1 12.52 23.95 -23.62
C MET A 1 13.15 23.16 -22.49
N ARG A 2 12.81 23.47 -21.25
CA ARG A 2 13.33 22.78 -20.05
C ARG A 2 12.24 21.96 -19.43
N VAL A 3 12.54 20.69 -19.10
CA VAL A 3 11.64 19.79 -18.35
C VAL A 3 12.44 19.15 -17.22
N PHE A 4 11.74 18.60 -16.25
CA PHE A 4 12.36 17.92 -15.10
C PHE A 4 12.00 16.44 -15.14
N VAL A 5 12.98 15.55 -15.17
CA VAL A 5 12.78 14.10 -15.13
C VAL A 5 13.34 13.57 -13.80
N ASP A 6 12.47 13.04 -12.93
CA ASP A 6 12.81 12.58 -11.58
C ASP A 6 13.65 13.62 -10.81
N GLY A 7 13.27 14.91 -10.94
CA GLY A 7 13.94 16.05 -10.30
C GLY A 7 15.20 16.56 -11.02
N ARG A 8 15.63 15.95 -12.13
CA ARG A 8 16.77 16.43 -12.93
C ARG A 8 16.30 17.32 -14.07
N GLU A 9 16.90 18.50 -14.20
CA GLU A 9 16.63 19.42 -15.31
C GLU A 9 17.20 18.85 -16.62
N ILE A 10 16.37 18.80 -17.66
CA ILE A 10 16.70 18.31 -19.00
C ILE A 10 16.33 19.39 -20.03
N GLU A 11 17.28 19.83 -20.83
CA GLU A 11 17.03 20.74 -21.91
C GLU A 11 16.68 19.98 -23.20
N LEU A 12 15.57 20.33 -23.84
CA LEU A 12 15.07 19.69 -25.06
C LEU A 12 14.80 20.75 -26.16
N LEU A 13 14.73 20.31 -27.39
CA LEU A 13 14.26 21.15 -28.49
C LEU A 13 12.75 21.39 -28.40
N PRO A 14 12.21 22.53 -28.89
CA PRO A 14 10.77 22.72 -28.98
C PRO A 14 10.10 21.61 -29.79
N GLY A 15 8.96 21.08 -29.31
CA GLY A 15 8.23 20.01 -29.96
C GLY A 15 8.71 18.59 -29.59
N ALA A 16 9.64 18.47 -28.66
CA ALA A 16 10.07 17.15 -28.11
C ALA A 16 8.92 16.43 -27.42
N LYS A 17 8.99 15.10 -27.43
CA LYS A 17 8.03 14.19 -26.84
C LYS A 17 8.56 13.61 -25.53
N LEU A 18 7.68 12.92 -24.78
CA LEU A 18 8.03 12.27 -23.53
C LEU A 18 9.20 11.29 -23.69
N VAL A 19 9.22 10.49 -24.76
CA VAL A 19 10.34 9.56 -25.05
C VAL A 19 11.68 10.30 -25.15
N ASP A 20 11.73 11.48 -25.80
CA ASP A 20 12.97 12.24 -25.95
C ASP A 20 13.54 12.70 -24.60
N ALA A 21 12.65 13.05 -23.67
CA ALA A 21 13.05 13.43 -22.31
C ALA A 21 13.59 12.22 -21.52
N LEU A 22 12.93 11.07 -21.63
CA LEU A 22 13.33 9.85 -20.96
C LEU A 22 14.70 9.37 -21.46
N ASP A 23 14.90 9.32 -22.77
CA ASP A 23 16.15 8.91 -23.39
C ASP A 23 17.32 9.83 -22.98
N LYS A 24 17.10 11.14 -23.03
CA LYS A 24 18.12 12.11 -22.64
C LYS A 24 18.44 12.08 -21.14
N ALA A 25 17.46 11.77 -20.30
CA ALA A 25 17.64 11.59 -18.86
C ALA A 25 18.28 10.25 -18.49
N GLY A 26 18.33 9.29 -19.43
CA GLY A 26 18.67 7.89 -19.14
C GLY A 26 17.67 7.22 -18.19
N ALA A 27 16.43 7.69 -18.21
CA ALA A 27 15.36 7.18 -17.34
C ALA A 27 14.55 6.12 -18.08
N ASN A 28 14.59 4.89 -17.56
CA ASN A 28 13.92 3.74 -18.18
C ASN A 28 12.80 3.23 -17.24
N PRO A 29 11.56 3.69 -17.43
CA PRO A 29 10.42 3.05 -16.75
C PRO A 29 10.26 1.62 -17.25
N VAL A 30 9.77 0.73 -16.39
CA VAL A 30 9.51 -0.66 -16.80
C VAL A 30 8.41 -0.69 -17.86
N ALA A 31 8.55 -1.57 -18.84
CA ALA A 31 7.57 -1.73 -19.91
C ALA A 31 6.15 -1.96 -19.35
N GLY A 32 5.19 -1.18 -19.81
CA GLY A 32 3.80 -1.21 -19.31
C GLY A 32 3.55 -0.46 -18.01
N ALA A 33 4.59 0.10 -17.35
CA ALA A 33 4.40 1.00 -16.24
C ALA A 33 3.96 2.40 -16.71
N ILE A 34 3.23 3.11 -15.86
CA ILE A 34 2.87 4.51 -16.11
C ILE A 34 4.03 5.44 -15.86
N VAL A 35 4.02 6.58 -16.55
CA VAL A 35 4.84 7.76 -16.30
C VAL A 35 3.93 8.89 -15.85
N GLY A 36 4.27 9.54 -14.75
CA GLY A 36 3.56 10.72 -14.26
C GLY A 36 4.06 11.96 -14.97
N VAL A 37 3.14 12.78 -15.50
CA VAL A 37 3.46 14.06 -16.10
C VAL A 37 2.67 15.15 -15.39
N VAL A 38 3.36 16.14 -14.88
CA VAL A 38 2.79 17.30 -14.17
C VAL A 38 3.13 18.56 -14.93
N LYS A 39 2.11 19.28 -15.34
CA LYS A 39 2.25 20.53 -16.08
C LYS A 39 2.01 21.72 -15.15
N GLY A 40 3.04 22.52 -14.94
CA GLY A 40 2.98 23.82 -14.26
C GLY A 40 2.64 23.75 -12.77
N ARG A 41 3.50 24.29 -11.94
CA ARG A 41 3.15 24.67 -10.56
C ARG A 41 2.58 26.08 -10.59
N GLY A 42 1.30 26.19 -10.90
CA GLY A 42 0.55 27.42 -10.66
C GLY A 42 -0.01 27.39 -9.25
N GLU A 43 0.69 28.00 -8.29
CA GLU A 43 0.13 28.25 -6.97
C GLU A 43 -0.90 29.37 -7.09
N LYS A 44 -2.19 29.05 -7.16
CA LYS A 44 -3.26 29.98 -6.80
C LYS A 44 -3.72 29.65 -5.41
N SER A 45 -3.34 30.50 -4.47
CA SER A 45 -3.95 30.47 -3.15
C SER A 45 -5.42 30.87 -3.25
N ARG A 46 -6.31 29.98 -2.88
CA ARG A 46 -7.73 30.30 -2.67
C ARG A 46 -7.95 30.36 -1.16
N GLN A 47 -8.31 31.55 -0.67
CA GLN A 47 -8.80 31.68 0.68
C GLN A 47 -10.13 30.91 0.77
N THR A 48 -10.18 29.90 1.65
CA THR A 48 -11.40 29.15 1.88
C THR A 48 -12.28 29.89 2.87
N ASN A 49 -13.55 29.49 2.99
CA ASN A 49 -14.43 29.96 4.05
C ASN A 49 -14.17 29.23 5.40
N SER A 50 -13.00 28.62 5.55
CA SER A 50 -12.59 27.87 6.75
C SER A 50 -11.54 28.65 7.54
N TYR A 51 -11.60 28.55 8.88
CA TYR A 51 -10.69 29.21 9.80
C TYR A 51 -10.25 28.29 10.93
N TRP A 52 -9.00 28.42 11.34
CA TRP A 52 -8.53 27.91 12.62
C TRP A 52 -8.70 28.98 13.67
N LEU A 53 -9.37 28.64 14.78
CA LEU A 53 -9.43 29.44 16.01
C LEU A 53 -8.49 28.77 17.02
N ASN A 54 -7.42 29.47 17.37
CA ASN A 54 -6.51 29.07 18.42
C ASN A 54 -7.09 29.54 19.74
N THR A 55 -7.43 28.64 20.66
CA THR A 55 -7.99 28.98 21.98
C THR A 55 -7.06 28.53 23.08
N SER A 56 -7.27 29.04 24.31
CA SER A 56 -6.53 28.59 25.51
C SER A 56 -6.66 27.09 25.81
N LYS A 57 -7.63 26.38 25.22
CA LYS A 57 -7.87 24.90 25.37
C LYS A 57 -7.47 24.08 24.14
N GLY A 58 -6.98 24.71 23.07
CA GLY A 58 -6.60 24.07 21.83
C GLY A 58 -7.28 24.69 20.61
N LYS A 59 -7.16 24.03 19.44
CA LYS A 59 -7.65 24.57 18.18
C LYS A 59 -9.06 24.11 17.86
N LEU A 60 -9.87 25.02 17.30
CA LEU A 60 -11.16 24.76 16.66
C LEU A 60 -11.03 25.04 15.15
N ARG A 61 -11.63 24.24 14.32
CA ARG A 61 -11.81 24.54 12.90
C ARG A 61 -13.28 24.83 12.66
N ILE A 62 -13.54 25.99 12.07
CA ILE A 62 -14.89 26.39 11.62
C ILE A 62 -14.93 26.53 10.11
N GLU A 63 -16.10 26.31 9.54
CA GLU A 63 -16.41 26.53 8.14
C GLU A 63 -17.63 27.47 8.07
N LEU A 64 -17.46 28.62 7.40
CA LEU A 64 -18.52 29.61 7.27
C LEU A 64 -19.46 29.25 6.12
N ILE A 65 -20.75 29.51 6.32
CA ILE A 65 -21.79 29.41 5.28
C ILE A 65 -21.74 30.68 4.44
N ASP A 66 -21.98 30.52 3.12
CA ASP A 66 -22.05 31.67 2.19
C ASP A 66 -23.35 32.44 2.42
N ASN A 67 -23.30 33.45 3.27
CA ASN A 67 -24.40 34.35 3.62
C ASN A 67 -23.90 35.75 4.02
N ASP A 68 -24.81 36.69 4.21
CA ASP A 68 -24.48 38.07 4.56
C ASP A 68 -23.72 38.22 5.90
N LEU A 69 -23.77 37.24 6.77
CA LEU A 69 -23.07 37.24 8.05
C LEU A 69 -21.56 37.10 7.91
N GLN A 70 -21.06 36.54 6.77
CA GLN A 70 -19.64 36.50 6.48
C GLN A 70 -19.01 37.90 6.49
N LYS A 71 -19.72 38.93 6.02
CA LYS A 71 -19.23 40.28 6.05
C LYS A 71 -19.01 40.75 7.49
N ILE A 72 -19.96 40.48 8.38
CA ILE A 72 -19.81 40.81 9.80
C ILE A 72 -18.63 40.09 10.41
N TRP A 73 -18.40 38.83 10.06
CA TRP A 73 -17.21 38.09 10.48
C TRP A 73 -15.92 38.75 10.00
N HIS A 74 -15.80 39.06 8.72
CA HIS A 74 -14.57 39.66 8.17
C HIS A 74 -14.28 41.05 8.75
N ASP A 75 -15.30 41.86 8.94
CA ASP A 75 -15.17 43.21 9.47
C ASP A 75 -14.78 43.21 10.96
N ASN A 76 -14.95 42.10 11.69
CA ASN A 76 -14.73 42.02 13.14
C ASN A 76 -13.79 40.87 13.56
N VAL A 77 -13.11 40.19 12.64
CA VAL A 77 -12.23 39.05 12.96
C VAL A 77 -11.15 39.42 13.98
N ASP A 78 -10.59 40.63 13.89
CA ASP A 78 -9.59 41.14 14.84
C ASP A 78 -10.15 41.37 16.23
N LYS A 79 -11.41 41.78 16.37
CA LYS A 79 -12.10 41.96 17.67
C LYS A 79 -12.53 40.62 18.27
N ILE A 80 -12.85 39.65 17.43
CA ILE A 80 -13.20 38.27 17.85
C ILE A 80 -11.91 37.58 18.33
N SER A 81 -10.78 37.80 17.64
CA SER A 81 -9.47 37.40 18.11
C SER A 81 -9.11 38.19 19.36
N GLY A 82 -8.73 37.51 20.43
CA GLY A 82 -8.51 38.08 21.74
C GLY A 82 -9.77 38.19 22.63
N SER A 83 -10.96 37.84 22.09
CA SER A 83 -12.18 37.80 22.91
C SER A 83 -12.17 36.63 23.89
N THR A 84 -12.81 36.85 25.05
CA THR A 84 -12.93 35.82 26.10
C THR A 84 -14.31 35.18 26.10
N VAL A 85 -14.38 33.99 26.67
CA VAL A 85 -15.67 33.32 26.93
C VAL A 85 -16.46 34.11 27.96
N ARG A 86 -17.53 34.72 27.52
CA ARG A 86 -18.45 35.49 28.37
C ARG A 86 -19.33 34.61 29.22
N TRP A 87 -19.85 33.56 28.62
CA TRP A 87 -20.61 32.51 29.31
C TRP A 87 -20.39 31.15 28.66
N ALA A 88 -20.47 30.12 29.47
CA ALA A 88 -20.40 28.74 29.06
C ALA A 88 -21.48 27.93 29.78
N SER A 89 -22.23 27.14 29.03
CA SER A 89 -23.31 26.25 29.52
C SER A 89 -23.23 24.89 28.87
N ALA A 90 -24.15 24.02 29.25
CA ALA A 90 -24.30 22.73 28.56
C ALA A 90 -24.79 22.91 27.10
N ASP A 91 -25.48 24.00 26.78
CA ASP A 91 -26.06 24.25 25.47
C ASP A 91 -25.10 24.94 24.51
N GLY A 92 -24.21 25.80 25.01
CA GLY A 92 -23.26 26.54 24.18
C GLY A 92 -22.20 27.31 24.95
N VAL A 93 -21.30 27.93 24.20
CA VAL A 93 -20.25 28.83 24.65
C VAL A 93 -20.27 30.08 23.83
N ALA A 94 -20.24 31.25 24.45
CA ALA A 94 -20.23 32.52 23.75
C ALA A 94 -18.95 33.31 24.05
N PHE A 95 -18.28 33.80 23.00
CA PHE A 95 -17.16 34.72 23.07
C PHE A 95 -17.61 36.13 22.71
N GLY A 96 -17.01 37.08 23.33
CA GLY A 96 -17.28 38.50 23.16
C GLY A 96 -17.43 39.23 24.53
N PRO A 97 -18.12 40.42 24.59
CA PRO A 97 -18.83 41.06 23.46
C PRO A 97 -17.93 41.89 22.54
N PHE A 98 -18.42 42.20 21.36
CA PHE A 98 -17.84 43.19 20.44
C PHE A 98 -18.94 43.95 19.69
N ALA A 99 -18.66 45.22 19.36
CA ALA A 99 -19.59 46.05 18.58
C ALA A 99 -19.58 45.63 17.11
N SER A 100 -20.74 45.43 16.52
CA SER A 100 -20.90 45.04 15.12
C SER A 100 -22.11 45.69 14.43
N ALA A 101 -22.26 45.46 13.12
CA ALA A 101 -23.43 45.88 12.37
C ALA A 101 -24.53 44.78 12.32
N LEU A 102 -24.57 43.89 13.30
CA LEU A 102 -25.55 42.79 13.33
C LEU A 102 -26.97 43.34 13.48
N SER A 103 -27.87 42.99 12.54
CA SER A 103 -29.28 43.19 12.75
C SER A 103 -29.79 42.13 13.73
N PHE A 104 -30.54 42.49 14.72
CA PHE A 104 -31.03 41.57 15.74
C PHE A 104 -32.53 41.51 15.81
N GLY A 105 -33.07 40.37 16.24
CA GLY A 105 -34.49 40.09 16.46
C GLY A 105 -34.71 39.53 17.86
N ARG A 106 -35.97 39.34 18.20
CA ARG A 106 -36.40 38.76 19.49
C ARG A 106 -36.97 37.37 19.34
N ASP A 107 -36.83 36.80 18.16
CA ASP A 107 -37.36 35.48 17.83
C ASP A 107 -36.55 34.37 18.54
N THR A 108 -37.29 33.33 18.87
CA THR A 108 -36.70 32.12 19.42
C THR A 108 -36.41 31.14 18.27
N ASN A 109 -35.17 30.74 18.13
CA ASN A 109 -34.71 29.84 17.05
C ASN A 109 -34.21 28.50 17.62
N GLU A 110 -34.32 27.45 16.83
CA GLU A 110 -33.77 26.16 17.13
C GLU A 110 -32.36 26.07 16.54
N TYR A 111 -31.38 25.64 17.36
CA TYR A 111 -29.97 25.50 16.98
C TYR A 111 -29.52 24.05 17.07
N ASN A 112 -28.79 23.60 16.06
CA ASN A 112 -28.23 22.27 16.04
C ASN A 112 -26.81 22.23 16.64
N ARG A 113 -26.42 21.09 17.11
CA ARG A 113 -25.08 20.88 17.65
C ARG A 113 -24.03 21.22 16.60
N TRP A 114 -23.00 21.94 17.01
CA TRP A 114 -21.84 22.41 16.22
C TRP A 114 -22.11 23.61 15.32
N GLU A 115 -23.28 24.21 15.35
CA GLU A 115 -23.49 25.50 14.69
C GLU A 115 -22.71 26.61 15.39
N VAL A 116 -22.26 27.59 14.58
CA VAL A 116 -21.64 28.84 15.01
C VAL A 116 -22.62 29.95 14.70
N VAL A 117 -23.00 30.72 15.69
CA VAL A 117 -24.11 31.69 15.62
C VAL A 117 -23.62 33.07 16.02
N LEU A 118 -24.03 34.12 15.32
CA LEU A 118 -23.88 35.50 15.74
C LEU A 118 -25.18 35.98 16.42
N GLY A 119 -25.06 36.38 17.68
CA GLY A 119 -26.17 36.89 18.46
C GLY A 119 -25.84 38.17 19.20
N ALA A 120 -26.84 39.01 19.49
CA ALA A 120 -26.71 40.29 20.20
C ALA A 120 -27.28 40.17 21.63
N ALA A 121 -26.40 40.09 22.63
CA ALA A 121 -26.81 40.02 24.02
C ALA A 121 -27.59 41.27 24.43
N GLY A 122 -28.71 41.06 25.12
CA GLY A 122 -29.60 42.17 25.49
C GLY A 122 -30.30 42.84 24.32
N PHE A 123 -30.28 42.26 23.14
CA PHE A 123 -30.79 42.83 21.90
C PHE A 123 -30.13 44.17 21.53
N ASP A 124 -28.80 44.19 21.68
CA ASP A 124 -27.97 45.35 21.41
C ASP A 124 -26.74 44.95 20.59
N ALA A 125 -26.57 45.56 19.41
CA ALA A 125 -25.48 45.27 18.48
C ALA A 125 -24.08 45.61 19.02
N GLU A 126 -23.97 46.51 20.02
CA GLU A 126 -22.72 46.77 20.75
C GLU A 126 -22.29 45.57 21.60
N ASN A 127 -23.21 44.64 21.89
CA ASN A 127 -22.99 43.42 22.64
C ASN A 127 -23.08 42.17 21.78
N THR A 128 -22.59 42.21 20.54
CA THR A 128 -22.52 41.06 19.68
C THR A 128 -21.60 39.97 20.22
N GLN A 129 -22.01 38.73 20.13
CA GLN A 129 -21.25 37.57 20.58
C GLN A 129 -21.20 36.51 19.47
N ILE A 130 -20.10 35.77 19.43
CA ILE A 130 -20.03 34.51 18.62
C ILE A 130 -20.34 33.35 19.57
N ILE A 131 -21.35 32.57 19.22
CA ILE A 131 -21.88 31.49 20.04
C ILE A 131 -21.64 30.14 19.33
N PHE A 132 -20.99 29.21 20.02
CA PHE A 132 -20.73 27.85 19.56
C PHE A 132 -21.71 26.90 20.24
N VAL A 133 -22.55 26.22 19.47
CA VAL A 133 -23.61 25.35 19.98
C VAL A 133 -23.03 23.98 20.34
N ARG A 134 -23.18 23.57 21.61
CA ARG A 134 -22.71 22.28 22.13
C ARG A 134 -23.71 21.14 21.97
N ARG A 135 -24.99 21.44 22.06
CA ARG A 135 -26.08 20.48 21.86
C ARG A 135 -27.30 21.17 21.28
N ARG A 136 -28.18 20.39 20.65
CA ARG A 136 -29.43 20.91 20.10
C ARG A 136 -30.30 21.51 21.20
N HIS A 137 -30.76 22.75 20.99
CA HIS A 137 -31.62 23.48 21.92
C HIS A 137 -32.30 24.63 21.21
N THR A 138 -33.29 25.23 21.90
CA THR A 138 -34.02 26.40 21.43
C THR A 138 -33.71 27.60 22.30
N SER A 139 -33.36 28.76 21.71
CA SER A 139 -33.00 29.96 22.44
C SER A 139 -33.26 31.23 21.65
N ALA A 140 -33.42 32.37 22.36
CA ALA A 140 -33.47 33.72 21.80
C ALA A 140 -32.10 34.40 22.03
N TYR A 141 -31.18 34.25 21.09
CA TYR A 141 -29.83 34.84 21.19
C TYR A 141 -29.71 36.26 20.64
N GLY A 142 -30.82 36.90 20.30
CA GLY A 142 -30.79 38.23 19.66
C GLY A 142 -30.23 38.14 18.26
N THR A 143 -30.56 37.12 17.52
CA THR A 143 -30.07 36.86 16.16
C THR A 143 -30.95 37.55 15.12
N PRO A 144 -30.43 37.70 13.86
CA PRO A 144 -31.30 38.06 12.72
C PRO A 144 -32.44 37.07 12.53
N LYS A 145 -33.44 37.46 11.72
CA LYS A 145 -34.68 36.64 11.46
C LYS A 145 -34.37 35.26 10.92
N ASP A 146 -33.25 35.07 10.24
CA ASP A 146 -32.79 33.80 9.68
C ASP A 146 -32.07 32.88 10.71
N GLY A 147 -32.08 33.28 12.00
CA GLY A 147 -31.47 32.54 13.10
C GLY A 147 -29.98 32.82 13.32
N GLY A 148 -29.33 33.62 12.48
CA GLY A 148 -27.96 34.11 12.69
C GLY A 148 -26.88 33.05 12.61
N VAL A 149 -27.12 31.91 11.93
CA VAL A 149 -26.13 30.85 11.74
C VAL A 149 -25.06 31.31 10.76
N LEU A 150 -23.83 31.49 11.26
CA LEU A 150 -22.65 31.91 10.52
C LEU A 150 -21.92 30.74 9.86
N GLY A 151 -21.94 29.57 10.49
CA GLY A 151 -21.16 28.42 10.04
C GLY A 151 -21.23 27.22 10.99
N HIS A 152 -20.27 26.30 10.84
CA HIS A 152 -20.21 25.07 11.62
C HIS A 152 -18.81 24.78 12.16
N VAL A 153 -18.73 24.15 13.32
CA VAL A 153 -17.49 23.57 13.85
C VAL A 153 -17.25 22.23 13.19
N VAL A 154 -16.23 22.17 12.31
CA VAL A 154 -15.87 20.98 11.55
C VAL A 154 -14.68 20.21 12.11
N GLY A 155 -13.91 20.83 13.04
CA GLY A 155 -12.77 20.22 13.72
C GLY A 155 -12.58 20.74 15.14
N GLY A 156 -11.87 19.97 15.98
CA GLY A 156 -11.60 20.38 17.37
C GLY A 156 -12.80 20.29 18.33
N LYS A 157 -13.81 19.48 18.03
CA LYS A 157 -15.07 19.35 18.79
C LYS A 157 -14.84 19.09 20.29
N ASN A 158 -13.83 18.29 20.64
CA ASN A 158 -13.45 18.06 22.04
C ASN A 158 -12.88 19.32 22.74
N THR A 159 -12.28 20.24 21.99
CA THR A 159 -11.83 21.53 22.51
C THR A 159 -13.02 22.38 22.89
N LEU A 160 -14.05 22.45 22.03
CA LEU A 160 -15.27 23.18 22.31
C LEU A 160 -15.95 22.71 23.62
N ASP A 161 -16.01 21.41 23.86
CA ASP A 161 -16.64 20.85 25.09
C ASP A 161 -15.86 21.22 26.38
N ARG A 162 -14.56 21.56 26.28
CA ARG A 162 -13.70 21.95 27.43
C ARG A 162 -13.63 23.44 27.71
N LEU A 163 -14.11 24.29 26.82
CA LEU A 163 -14.10 25.76 27.04
C LEU A 163 -14.97 26.16 28.21
N GLN A 164 -14.48 27.07 29.02
CA GLN A 164 -15.15 27.61 30.22
C GLN A 164 -15.06 29.13 30.25
N THR A 165 -15.86 29.77 31.08
CA THR A 165 -15.79 31.24 31.30
C THR A 165 -14.37 31.65 31.63
N GLY A 166 -13.87 32.69 30.96
CA GLY A 166 -12.52 33.19 31.09
C GLY A 166 -11.51 32.59 30.09
N ASP A 167 -11.81 31.49 29.38
CA ASP A 167 -11.00 31.05 28.25
C ASP A 167 -11.07 32.06 27.10
N GLU A 168 -10.07 32.10 26.24
CA GLU A 168 -9.94 33.11 25.17
C GLU A 168 -9.66 32.49 23.78
N ILE A 169 -10.01 33.25 22.76
CA ILE A 169 -9.52 33.03 21.38
C ILE A 169 -8.21 33.80 21.25
N GLN A 170 -7.09 33.08 21.19
CA GLN A 170 -5.74 33.65 21.12
C GLN A 170 -5.34 34.09 19.71
N GLY A 171 -6.04 33.59 18.69
CA GLY A 171 -5.81 33.93 17.29
C GLY A 171 -6.77 33.24 16.34
N ILE A 172 -6.99 33.87 15.19
CA ILE A 172 -7.81 33.36 14.09
C ILE A 172 -6.98 33.39 12.83
N GLU A 173 -6.83 32.22 12.21
CA GLU A 173 -6.03 32.02 10.99
C GLU A 173 -6.94 31.51 9.86
N PRO A 174 -7.03 32.19 8.70
CA PRO A 174 -7.75 31.67 7.56
C PRO A 174 -7.04 30.42 7.04
N ILE A 175 -7.81 29.42 6.65
CA ILE A 175 -7.28 28.24 5.97
C ILE A 175 -7.17 28.59 4.49
N VAL A 176 -5.94 28.66 4.01
CA VAL A 176 -5.65 28.85 2.60
C VAL A 176 -5.48 27.48 1.97
N GLU A 177 -6.40 27.11 1.08
CA GLU A 177 -6.19 25.96 0.22
C GLU A 177 -5.38 26.41 -0.98
N TRP A 178 -4.20 25.83 -1.12
CA TRP A 178 -3.42 25.96 -2.35
C TRP A 178 -4.07 25.04 -3.40
N GLN A 179 -4.84 25.61 -4.30
CA GLN A 179 -5.24 24.87 -5.50
C GLN A 179 -4.03 24.85 -6.43
N ASP A 180 -3.35 23.70 -6.45
CA ASP A 180 -2.45 23.37 -7.54
C ASP A 180 -3.28 23.33 -8.83
N ILE A 181 -3.19 24.39 -9.63
CA ILE A 181 -3.66 24.35 -11.02
C ILE A 181 -2.58 23.60 -11.80
N THR A 182 -2.41 22.34 -11.50
CA THR A 182 -1.53 21.45 -12.19
C THR A 182 -2.35 20.46 -12.97
N SER A 183 -2.18 20.42 -14.28
CA SER A 183 -2.64 19.27 -15.04
C SER A 183 -1.72 18.11 -14.71
N LYS A 184 -2.24 17.15 -13.94
CA LYS A 184 -1.51 15.93 -13.55
C LYS A 184 -2.12 14.75 -14.29
N GLN A 185 -1.30 14.01 -15.01
CA GLN A 185 -1.75 12.78 -15.68
C GLN A 185 -0.75 11.64 -15.54
N ALA A 186 -1.28 10.43 -15.45
CA ALA A 186 -0.50 9.21 -15.60
C ALA A 186 -0.69 8.67 -17.02
N THR A 187 0.39 8.42 -17.73
CA THR A 187 0.34 7.98 -19.12
C THR A 187 1.29 6.81 -19.40
N GLN A 188 0.93 5.99 -20.37
CA GLN A 188 1.83 5.01 -21.02
C GLN A 188 2.20 5.46 -22.43
N ASP A 189 1.60 6.58 -22.90
CA ASP A 189 1.88 7.14 -24.21
C ASP A 189 3.17 7.98 -24.17
N LEU A 190 4.26 7.38 -24.61
CA LEU A 190 5.56 8.02 -24.71
C LEU A 190 5.67 9.04 -25.85
N THR A 191 4.63 9.15 -26.70
CA THR A 191 4.58 10.14 -27.79
C THR A 191 3.96 11.47 -27.35
N LEU A 192 3.56 11.59 -26.07
CA LEU A 192 2.98 12.80 -25.48
C LEU A 192 3.89 14.02 -25.74
N PRO A 193 3.37 15.12 -26.35
CA PRO A 193 4.13 16.35 -26.52
C PRO A 193 4.46 16.99 -25.17
N LEU A 194 5.68 17.46 -25.02
CA LEU A 194 6.13 18.15 -23.82
C LEU A 194 6.05 19.67 -23.97
N GLU A 195 5.87 20.35 -22.85
CA GLU A 195 5.89 21.80 -22.74
C GLU A 195 6.95 22.25 -21.72
N ASP A 196 7.37 23.50 -21.81
CA ASP A 196 8.37 24.08 -20.91
C ASP A 196 7.92 24.02 -19.44
N GLY A 197 8.81 23.61 -18.56
CA GLY A 197 8.53 23.49 -17.12
C GLY A 197 7.75 22.24 -16.68
N MET A 198 7.48 21.28 -17.58
CA MET A 198 6.84 20.01 -17.17
C MET A 198 7.75 19.20 -16.25
N GLU A 199 7.15 18.59 -15.22
CA GLU A 199 7.80 17.61 -14.35
C GLU A 199 7.35 16.19 -14.74
N ILE A 200 8.31 15.29 -14.90
CA ILE A 200 8.12 13.91 -15.35
C ILE A 200 8.63 12.99 -14.24
N PHE A 201 7.78 12.08 -13.81
CA PHE A 201 8.08 11.08 -12.77
C PHE A 201 8.07 9.69 -13.41
N THR A 202 9.20 8.99 -13.37
CA THR A 202 9.35 7.67 -14.00
C THR A 202 9.33 6.52 -13.01
N ALA A 203 9.66 6.77 -11.75
CA ALA A 203 9.73 5.77 -10.71
C ALA A 203 9.37 6.32 -9.32
N VAL A 204 8.94 5.41 -8.46
CA VAL A 204 8.85 5.60 -7.00
C VAL A 204 10.11 5.02 -6.37
N PHE A 205 10.72 5.75 -5.45
CA PHE A 205 11.86 5.29 -4.68
C PHE A 205 11.42 5.03 -3.24
N ALA A 206 11.82 3.90 -2.68
CA ALA A 206 11.47 3.51 -1.32
C ALA A 206 12.67 2.95 -0.58
N GLU A 207 12.72 3.19 0.73
CA GLU A 207 13.72 2.62 1.64
C GLU A 207 13.04 1.70 2.64
N LEU A 208 13.69 0.55 2.91
CA LEU A 208 13.18 -0.45 3.84
C LEU A 208 13.32 0.00 5.28
N ILE A 209 12.42 -0.48 6.13
CA ILE A 209 12.47 -0.30 7.59
C ILE A 209 13.24 -1.47 8.20
N GLU A 210 14.32 -1.16 8.93
CA GLU A 210 15.23 -2.17 9.51
C GLU A 210 14.55 -3.06 10.55
N ASP A 211 13.60 -2.52 11.29
CA ASP A 211 12.88 -3.23 12.36
C ASP A 211 11.78 -4.19 11.85
N ALA A 212 11.62 -4.31 10.52
CA ALA A 212 10.64 -5.20 9.91
C ALA A 212 11.28 -6.10 8.82
N PRO A 213 12.31 -6.89 9.15
CA PRO A 213 13.10 -7.63 8.16
C PRO A 213 12.29 -8.63 7.34
N MET A 214 11.32 -9.33 7.93
CA MET A 214 10.48 -10.28 7.21
C MET A 214 9.48 -9.57 6.32
N GLY A 215 8.79 -8.55 6.84
CA GLY A 215 7.89 -7.72 6.05
C GLY A 215 8.61 -6.99 4.91
N ALA A 216 9.81 -6.48 5.15
CA ALA A 216 10.65 -5.88 4.12
C ALA A 216 11.00 -6.89 3.02
N GLU A 217 11.33 -8.15 3.36
CA GLU A 217 11.62 -9.21 2.39
C GLU A 217 10.39 -9.54 1.53
N PHE A 218 9.18 -9.59 2.12
CA PHE A 218 7.94 -9.76 1.36
C PHE A 218 7.70 -8.59 0.39
N PHE A 219 7.99 -7.37 0.81
CA PHE A 219 7.87 -6.21 -0.07
C PHE A 219 8.88 -6.25 -1.21
N LEU A 220 10.12 -6.67 -0.95
CA LEU A 220 11.14 -6.91 -1.97
C LEU A 220 10.74 -8.04 -2.94
N ALA A 221 10.09 -9.09 -2.44
CA ALA A 221 9.57 -10.17 -3.29
C ALA A 221 8.44 -9.69 -4.22
N LEU A 222 7.56 -8.81 -3.72
CA LEU A 222 6.49 -8.20 -4.50
C LEU A 222 7.05 -7.28 -5.59
N THR A 223 8.11 -6.54 -5.29
CA THR A 223 8.72 -5.55 -6.19
C THR A 223 9.92 -6.09 -6.99
N ARG A 224 10.12 -7.40 -7.03
CA ARG A 224 11.28 -8.06 -7.66
C ARG A 224 11.51 -7.70 -9.12
N ASP A 225 10.43 -7.42 -9.87
CA ASP A 225 10.47 -7.01 -11.28
C ASP A 225 10.50 -5.47 -11.42
N ILE A 226 10.92 -4.76 -10.36
CA ILE A 226 10.96 -3.28 -10.27
C ILE A 226 9.59 -2.66 -10.54
N THR A 227 8.51 -3.38 -10.30
CA THR A 227 7.13 -2.92 -10.50
C THR A 227 6.28 -3.10 -9.25
N PHE A 228 5.28 -2.22 -9.11
CA PHE A 228 4.21 -2.34 -8.13
C PHE A 228 2.87 -2.27 -8.86
N LYS A 229 2.11 -3.36 -8.83
CA LYS A 229 0.76 -3.41 -9.42
C LYS A 229 -0.24 -2.81 -8.47
N VAL A 230 -1.00 -1.84 -8.96
CA VAL A 230 -2.08 -1.20 -8.19
C VAL A 230 -3.37 -1.97 -8.39
N ASP A 231 -3.81 -2.74 -7.40
CA ASP A 231 -5.07 -3.49 -7.48
C ASP A 231 -6.26 -2.67 -6.96
N SER A 232 -6.06 -1.77 -6.00
CA SER A 232 -7.11 -0.84 -5.58
C SER A 232 -6.57 0.53 -5.16
N VAL A 233 -7.43 1.55 -5.28
CA VAL A 233 -7.13 2.95 -4.96
C VAL A 233 -8.20 3.51 -4.04
N SER A 234 -7.79 4.26 -3.03
CA SER A 234 -8.66 5.10 -2.19
C SER A 234 -8.12 6.52 -2.12
N SER A 235 -8.84 7.42 -1.47
CA SER A 235 -8.33 8.78 -1.21
C SER A 235 -7.02 8.77 -0.43
N SER A 236 -6.79 7.79 0.45
CA SER A 236 -5.67 7.78 1.38
C SER A 236 -4.59 6.73 1.12
N TYR A 237 -4.78 5.83 0.15
CA TYR A 237 -3.78 4.82 -0.20
C TYR A 237 -4.00 4.24 -1.60
N ILE A 238 -2.96 3.60 -2.13
CA ILE A 238 -3.03 2.58 -3.16
C ILE A 238 -2.66 1.23 -2.53
N SER A 239 -3.11 0.12 -3.11
CA SER A 239 -2.77 -1.21 -2.57
C SER A 239 -2.54 -2.26 -3.65
N SER A 240 -1.72 -3.27 -3.29
CA SER A 240 -1.48 -4.47 -4.10
C SER A 240 -1.92 -5.72 -3.35
N ASP A 241 -2.57 -6.63 -4.09
CA ASP A 241 -3.09 -7.91 -3.59
C ASP A 241 -2.21 -9.11 -3.96
N GLN A 242 -1.04 -8.89 -4.57
CA GLN A 242 -0.15 -9.96 -5.04
C GLN A 242 0.32 -10.91 -3.93
N LEU A 243 0.45 -10.40 -2.69
CA LEU A 243 0.79 -11.19 -1.50
C LEU A 243 -0.44 -11.52 -0.64
N LEU A 244 -1.64 -11.43 -1.19
CA LEU A 244 -2.86 -11.73 -0.45
C LEU A 244 -2.83 -13.17 0.09
N LYS A 245 -3.25 -13.35 1.35
CA LYS A 245 -3.25 -14.59 2.13
C LYS A 245 -1.88 -15.07 2.63
N GLU A 246 -0.77 -14.39 2.29
CA GLU A 246 0.53 -14.75 2.84
C GLU A 246 0.57 -14.42 4.35
N PRO A 247 1.03 -15.36 5.20
CA PRO A 247 1.10 -15.19 6.65
C PRO A 247 2.31 -14.32 7.00
N ILE A 248 2.10 -13.01 7.05
CA ILE A 248 3.14 -12.05 7.38
C ILE A 248 3.06 -11.72 8.86
N VAL A 249 4.18 -11.83 9.55
CA VAL A 249 4.29 -11.51 10.97
C VAL A 249 4.28 -10.00 11.17
N PHE A 250 3.63 -9.55 12.25
CA PHE A 250 3.72 -8.17 12.69
C PHE A 250 5.08 -7.91 13.34
N GLU A 251 5.84 -6.95 12.83
CA GLU A 251 7.18 -6.63 13.32
C GLU A 251 7.29 -5.19 13.83
N HIS A 252 6.83 -4.21 13.03
CA HIS A 252 7.04 -2.81 13.34
C HIS A 252 5.75 -1.98 13.29
N ARG A 253 5.54 -1.15 14.31
CA ARG A 253 4.39 -0.25 14.45
C ARG A 253 4.81 1.20 14.32
N GLU A 254 4.24 1.90 13.36
CA GLU A 254 4.33 3.36 13.28
C GLU A 254 3.03 3.99 12.78
N PRO A 255 2.87 5.32 12.88
CA PRO A 255 1.80 6.04 12.19
C PRO A 255 1.89 5.80 10.67
N ARG A 256 0.75 5.59 10.03
CA ARG A 256 0.66 5.40 8.58
C ARG A 256 0.65 6.76 7.89
N LEU A 257 1.79 7.45 7.93
CA LEU A 257 1.98 8.76 7.32
C LEU A 257 2.05 8.66 5.80
N GLU A 258 1.93 9.77 5.10
CA GLU A 258 2.17 9.84 3.65
C GLU A 258 3.53 9.23 3.31
N GLY A 259 3.56 8.36 2.31
CA GLY A 259 4.76 7.63 1.88
C GLY A 259 5.07 6.35 2.67
N VAL A 260 4.45 6.10 3.82
CA VAL A 260 4.67 4.84 4.54
C VAL A 260 4.07 3.67 3.77
N VAL A 261 4.84 2.59 3.65
CA VAL A 261 4.41 1.31 3.09
C VAL A 261 4.15 0.34 4.22
N THR A 262 2.95 -0.25 4.23
CA THR A 262 2.60 -1.27 5.24
C THR A 262 2.09 -2.54 4.60
N ILE A 263 2.24 -3.67 5.31
CA ILE A 263 1.60 -4.93 4.97
C ILE A 263 0.57 -5.26 6.06
N ARG A 264 -0.59 -5.73 5.64
CA ARG A 264 -1.62 -6.17 6.56
C ARG A 264 -1.29 -7.55 7.11
N THR A 265 -1.21 -7.66 8.45
CA THR A 265 -0.74 -8.86 9.17
C THR A 265 -1.86 -9.66 9.80
N SER A 266 -3.12 -9.20 9.69
CA SER A 266 -4.25 -9.90 10.30
C SER A 266 -5.59 -9.62 9.63
N GLY A 267 -6.54 -10.53 9.82
CA GLY A 267 -7.92 -10.41 9.37
C GLY A 267 -8.11 -10.43 7.85
N ARG A 268 -9.26 -9.94 7.39
CA ARG A 268 -9.59 -9.91 5.97
C ARG A 268 -8.61 -8.99 5.22
N GLY A 269 -7.93 -9.52 4.21
CA GLY A 269 -6.89 -8.81 3.45
C GLY A 269 -5.48 -8.99 4.02
N LEU A 270 -5.25 -10.04 4.83
CA LEU A 270 -3.90 -10.50 5.22
C LEU A 270 -2.99 -10.57 3.98
N GLY A 271 -1.77 -10.03 4.09
CA GLY A 271 -0.80 -9.96 2.99
C GLY A 271 -0.97 -8.79 2.02
N ARG A 272 -2.07 -8.01 2.11
CA ARG A 272 -2.25 -6.82 1.26
C ARG A 272 -1.21 -5.76 1.62
N VAL A 273 -0.57 -5.21 0.59
CA VAL A 273 0.42 -4.12 0.72
C VAL A 273 -0.25 -2.78 0.43
N PHE A 274 0.03 -1.78 1.25
CA PHE A 274 -0.51 -0.42 1.14
C PHE A 274 0.61 0.60 1.02
N VAL A 275 0.46 1.58 0.13
CA VAL A 275 1.27 2.79 0.09
C VAL A 275 0.34 3.98 0.40
N TYR A 276 0.62 4.70 1.48
CA TYR A 276 -0.27 5.77 1.95
C TYR A 276 -0.04 7.08 1.20
N LYS A 277 -1.14 7.74 0.82
CA LYS A 277 -1.19 9.04 0.16
C LYS A 277 -1.50 10.20 1.11
N GLN A 278 -1.95 9.87 2.32
CA GLN A 278 -2.34 10.81 3.37
C GLN A 278 -2.08 10.19 4.74
N ASP A 279 -1.83 11.05 5.73
CA ASP A 279 -1.58 10.66 7.10
C ASP A 279 -2.76 9.94 7.74
N ARG A 280 -2.46 8.82 8.40
CA ARG A 280 -3.39 8.05 9.21
C ARG A 280 -2.71 7.57 10.49
N THR A 281 -3.53 7.36 11.52
CA THR A 281 -3.06 6.77 12.79
C THR A 281 -2.53 5.34 12.59
N SER A 282 -1.67 4.88 13.48
CA SER A 282 -1.20 3.49 13.50
C SER A 282 -2.37 2.51 13.65
N ASN A 283 -2.18 1.29 13.14
CA ASN A 283 -3.15 0.20 13.25
C ASN A 283 -2.41 -1.10 13.61
N PRO A 284 -2.84 -1.83 14.65
CA PRO A 284 -2.15 -3.06 15.09
C PRO A 284 -2.17 -4.19 14.06
N GLY A 285 -3.05 -4.12 13.07
CA GLY A 285 -3.10 -5.10 11.98
C GLY A 285 -2.23 -4.74 10.77
N HIS A 286 -1.34 -3.74 10.87
CA HIS A 286 -0.43 -3.32 9.81
C HIS A 286 0.99 -3.20 10.34
N SER A 287 1.93 -3.90 9.73
CA SER A 287 3.37 -3.74 9.94
C SER A 287 3.93 -2.78 8.89
N ALA A 288 4.63 -1.74 9.32
CA ALA A 288 5.34 -0.84 8.41
C ALA A 288 6.64 -1.51 7.95
N VAL A 289 6.91 -1.46 6.64
CA VAL A 289 8.01 -2.21 6.01
C VAL A 289 8.93 -1.36 5.17
N ALA A 290 8.45 -0.22 4.68
CA ALA A 290 9.25 0.72 3.88
C ALA A 290 8.67 2.13 3.93
N ARG A 291 9.45 3.11 3.43
CA ARG A 291 9.01 4.50 3.22
C ARG A 291 9.38 4.95 1.81
N VAL A 292 8.45 5.59 1.15
CA VAL A 292 8.70 6.27 -0.13
C VAL A 292 9.52 7.52 0.16
N THR A 293 10.67 7.64 -0.49
CA THR A 293 11.61 8.76 -0.36
C THR A 293 11.51 9.75 -1.50
N ALA A 294 11.02 9.28 -2.68
CA ALA A 294 10.75 10.15 -3.83
C ALA A 294 9.68 9.52 -4.75
N GLY A 295 9.03 10.33 -5.58
CA GLY A 295 8.04 9.87 -6.55
C GLY A 295 6.62 9.73 -5.98
N MET A 296 6.27 10.40 -4.89
CA MET A 296 4.91 10.38 -4.32
C MET A 296 3.83 10.85 -5.29
N ASP A 297 4.16 11.73 -6.24
CA ASP A 297 3.21 12.13 -7.29
C ASP A 297 2.76 10.95 -8.15
N MET A 298 3.65 9.99 -8.45
CA MET A 298 3.31 8.73 -9.13
C MET A 298 2.30 7.91 -8.31
N VAL A 299 2.52 7.78 -6.99
CA VAL A 299 1.60 7.08 -6.07
C VAL A 299 0.23 7.74 -6.05
N LYS A 300 0.20 9.10 -6.08
CA LYS A 300 -1.05 9.89 -6.08
C LYS A 300 -1.80 9.79 -7.40
N LEU A 301 -1.08 9.68 -8.52
CA LEU A 301 -1.64 9.63 -9.88
C LEU A 301 -2.12 8.24 -10.30
N ALA A 302 -1.55 7.19 -9.73
CA ALA A 302 -1.82 5.82 -10.13
C ALA A 302 -3.28 5.41 -9.93
N GLY A 303 -3.85 4.80 -10.98
CA GLY A 303 -5.19 4.21 -11.00
C GLY A 303 -5.20 2.69 -10.84
N PRO A 304 -6.37 2.09 -10.58
CA PRO A 304 -6.52 0.64 -10.48
C PRO A 304 -6.08 -0.06 -11.79
N GLY A 305 -5.41 -1.20 -11.66
CA GLY A 305 -4.91 -2.02 -12.78
C GLY A 305 -3.58 -1.54 -13.36
N GLN A 306 -3.10 -0.35 -13.00
CA GLN A 306 -1.84 0.20 -13.51
C GLN A 306 -0.62 -0.37 -12.79
N LEU A 307 0.51 -0.36 -13.50
CA LEU A 307 1.84 -0.68 -12.98
C LEU A 307 2.61 0.61 -12.72
N ILE A 308 3.30 0.69 -11.59
CA ILE A 308 4.25 1.75 -11.26
C ILE A 308 5.64 1.14 -11.24
N THR A 309 6.63 1.81 -11.84
CA THR A 309 8.03 1.48 -11.59
C THR A 309 8.39 1.85 -10.15
N ILE A 310 8.92 0.90 -9.39
CA ILE A 310 9.35 1.13 -7.99
C ILE A 310 10.76 0.58 -7.77
N ARG A 311 11.62 1.40 -7.18
CA ARG A 311 13.00 1.05 -6.83
C ARG A 311 13.16 1.08 -5.32
N VAL A 312 13.55 -0.06 -4.76
CA VAL A 312 13.65 -0.24 -3.30
C VAL A 312 15.11 -0.36 -2.88
N LYS A 313 15.48 0.29 -1.78
CA LYS A 313 16.80 0.18 -1.18
C LYS A 313 16.68 -0.36 0.26
N PRO A 314 17.64 -1.20 0.69
CA PRO A 314 18.66 -1.86 -0.13
C PRO A 314 18.06 -2.80 -1.17
N GLU A 315 18.82 -3.14 -2.20
CA GLU A 315 18.41 -4.13 -3.20
C GLU A 315 18.29 -5.53 -2.57
N ARG A 316 17.39 -6.32 -3.11
CA ARG A 316 17.11 -7.67 -2.61
C ARG A 316 18.31 -8.59 -2.79
N ILE A 317 18.73 -9.25 -1.71
CA ILE A 317 19.69 -10.35 -1.74
C ILE A 317 18.92 -11.67 -1.83
N MET A 318 18.79 -12.20 -3.04
CA MET A 318 18.11 -13.47 -3.32
C MET A 318 19.02 -14.34 -4.17
N LEU A 319 19.76 -15.24 -3.50
CA LEU A 319 20.78 -16.09 -4.09
C LEU A 319 20.25 -17.46 -4.55
N MET A 320 19.05 -17.82 -4.10
CA MET A 320 18.41 -19.08 -4.48
C MET A 320 18.15 -19.11 -5.99
N GLY A 321 18.48 -20.23 -6.63
CA GLY A 321 18.36 -20.43 -8.08
C GLY A 321 19.52 -19.91 -8.91
N SER A 322 20.47 -19.15 -8.31
CA SER A 322 21.71 -18.75 -8.98
C SER A 322 22.79 -19.84 -8.89
N SER A 323 23.82 -19.76 -9.74
CA SER A 323 25.00 -20.60 -9.57
C SER A 323 25.70 -20.25 -8.26
N LEU A 324 26.30 -21.24 -7.60
CA LEU A 324 27.06 -20.99 -6.37
C LEU A 324 28.20 -20.00 -6.61
N LYS A 325 28.84 -20.07 -7.79
CA LYS A 325 29.90 -19.13 -8.18
C LYS A 325 29.42 -17.68 -8.21
N ASP A 326 28.26 -17.42 -8.85
CA ASP A 326 27.72 -16.05 -8.93
C ASP A 326 27.28 -15.54 -7.55
N ALA A 327 26.68 -16.43 -6.73
CA ALA A 327 26.32 -16.09 -5.35
C ALA A 327 27.52 -15.68 -4.51
N LEU A 328 28.62 -16.41 -4.61
CA LEU A 328 29.87 -16.09 -3.89
C LEU A 328 30.45 -14.75 -4.37
N MET A 329 30.50 -14.49 -5.67
CA MET A 329 30.97 -13.22 -6.22
C MET A 329 30.10 -12.04 -5.76
N GLN A 330 28.79 -12.18 -5.77
CA GLN A 330 27.86 -11.14 -5.31
C GLN A 330 28.09 -10.82 -3.82
N MET A 331 28.20 -11.83 -2.97
CA MET A 331 28.41 -11.65 -1.53
C MET A 331 29.78 -11.06 -1.22
N GLN A 332 30.82 -11.48 -1.93
CA GLN A 332 32.16 -10.90 -1.81
C GLN A 332 32.15 -9.39 -2.13
N ALA A 333 31.43 -8.99 -3.20
CA ALA A 333 31.30 -7.57 -3.57
C ALA A 333 30.59 -6.73 -2.49
N LEU A 334 29.70 -7.34 -1.69
CA LEU A 334 29.01 -6.71 -0.58
C LEU A 334 29.74 -6.82 0.76
N GLY A 335 30.89 -7.51 0.80
CA GLY A 335 31.65 -7.76 2.03
C GLY A 335 30.88 -8.64 3.02
N ILE A 336 30.13 -9.62 2.52
CA ILE A 336 29.33 -10.57 3.31
C ILE A 336 30.06 -11.92 3.33
N GLU A 337 30.24 -12.49 4.52
CA GLU A 337 30.80 -13.82 4.72
C GLU A 337 29.80 -14.90 4.26
N VAL A 338 30.30 -15.92 3.53
CA VAL A 338 29.49 -17.02 3.04
C VAL A 338 29.97 -18.34 3.59
N GLU A 339 29.09 -19.05 4.26
CA GLU A 339 29.26 -20.48 4.54
C GLU A 339 28.48 -21.29 3.50
N VAL A 340 29.06 -22.40 3.04
CA VAL A 340 28.45 -23.27 2.04
C VAL A 340 28.30 -24.69 2.57
N ASP A 341 27.06 -25.17 2.60
CA ASP A 341 26.69 -26.55 2.86
C ASP A 341 26.27 -27.28 1.57
N GLY A 342 26.51 -28.58 1.52
CA GLY A 342 26.14 -29.42 0.38
C GLY A 342 27.19 -29.46 -0.75
N TYR A 343 26.73 -29.52 -2.00
CA TYR A 343 27.56 -29.72 -3.19
C TYR A 343 28.27 -28.45 -3.63
N LYS A 344 29.59 -28.56 -3.92
CA LYS A 344 30.44 -27.41 -4.26
C LYS A 344 31.08 -27.53 -5.66
N GLY A 345 30.54 -28.40 -6.53
CA GLY A 345 31.06 -28.57 -7.90
C GLY A 345 30.79 -27.36 -8.79
N GLU A 346 31.30 -27.37 -10.03
CA GLU A 346 31.21 -26.26 -10.97
C GLU A 346 29.75 -25.94 -11.37
N ASP A 347 28.89 -26.93 -11.38
CA ASP A 347 27.46 -26.83 -11.71
C ASP A 347 26.57 -26.65 -10.47
N ALA A 348 27.14 -26.32 -9.32
CA ALA A 348 26.40 -26.11 -8.08
C ALA A 348 25.41 -24.93 -8.18
N VAL A 349 24.18 -25.17 -7.75
CA VAL A 349 23.10 -24.17 -7.68
C VAL A 349 22.64 -24.00 -6.24
N VAL A 350 22.42 -22.78 -5.81
CA VAL A 350 21.92 -22.46 -4.47
C VAL A 350 20.42 -22.76 -4.38
N VAL A 351 20.02 -23.59 -3.42
CA VAL A 351 18.61 -23.96 -3.19
C VAL A 351 18.04 -23.47 -1.88
N LYS A 352 18.90 -23.05 -0.94
CA LYS A 352 18.50 -22.44 0.33
C LYS A 352 19.50 -21.37 0.76
N GLN A 353 19.01 -20.31 1.39
CA GLN A 353 19.84 -19.28 2.03
C GLN A 353 19.30 -18.99 3.44
N GLU A 354 20.19 -18.82 4.41
CA GLU A 354 19.90 -18.51 5.80
C GLU A 354 20.86 -17.43 6.33
N PRO A 355 20.34 -16.29 6.84
CA PRO A 355 18.93 -15.94 6.92
C PRO A 355 18.30 -15.69 5.54
N GLY A 356 16.97 -15.88 5.43
CA GLY A 356 16.22 -15.68 4.19
C GLY A 356 15.98 -14.19 3.86
N ALA A 357 15.95 -13.31 4.87
CA ALA A 357 15.64 -11.89 4.69
C ALA A 357 16.90 -11.05 4.43
N THR A 358 16.85 -10.23 3.38
CA THR A 358 17.91 -9.31 2.97
C THR A 358 18.44 -8.44 4.12
N MET A 359 17.52 -7.85 4.91
CA MET A 359 17.92 -6.97 6.03
C MET A 359 18.72 -7.72 7.10
N ASN A 360 18.38 -8.99 7.36
CA ASN A 360 19.10 -9.83 8.31
C ASN A 360 20.50 -10.20 7.79
N ILE A 361 20.63 -10.50 6.49
CA ILE A 361 21.95 -10.77 5.87
C ILE A 361 22.85 -9.53 5.97
N LEU A 362 22.32 -8.36 5.62
CA LEU A 362 23.08 -7.10 5.70
C LEU A 362 23.50 -6.74 7.12
N LYS A 363 22.64 -7.01 8.11
CA LYS A 363 22.91 -6.77 9.53
C LYS A 363 23.94 -7.72 10.10
N GLN A 364 23.83 -9.02 9.78
CA GLN A 364 24.74 -10.06 10.29
C GLN A 364 26.05 -10.12 9.53
N LYS A 365 26.10 -9.57 8.31
CA LYS A 365 27.24 -9.69 7.39
C LYS A 365 27.65 -11.13 7.12
N LYS A 366 26.70 -12.06 7.22
CA LYS A 366 26.92 -13.49 7.05
C LYS A 366 25.70 -14.16 6.45
N VAL A 367 25.92 -15.18 5.58
CA VAL A 367 24.87 -16.03 5.02
C VAL A 367 25.36 -17.48 4.88
N LEU A 368 24.49 -18.44 5.23
CA LEU A 368 24.69 -19.86 4.96
C LEU A 368 23.93 -20.22 3.69
N LEU A 369 24.60 -20.80 2.72
CA LEU A 369 24.01 -21.27 1.47
C LEU A 369 24.01 -22.80 1.42
N THR A 370 22.86 -23.40 1.13
CA THR A 370 22.80 -24.82 0.80
C THR A 370 22.76 -24.95 -0.72
N SER A 371 23.64 -25.77 -1.27
CA SER A 371 23.76 -25.97 -2.72
C SER A 371 23.66 -27.45 -3.12
N MET A 372 23.27 -27.67 -4.38
CA MET A 372 23.11 -28.99 -4.98
C MET A 372 23.57 -28.96 -6.45
N PRO A 373 23.81 -30.13 -7.09
CA PRO A 373 24.05 -30.18 -8.55
C PRO A 373 22.85 -29.61 -9.32
N SER A 374 23.12 -28.85 -10.37
CA SER A 374 22.06 -28.25 -11.23
C SER A 374 21.16 -29.32 -11.87
N SER A 375 21.71 -30.51 -12.11
CA SER A 375 20.97 -31.66 -12.62
C SER A 375 19.85 -32.16 -11.70
N ARG A 376 19.88 -31.82 -10.40
CA ARG A 376 18.83 -32.16 -9.44
C ARG A 376 17.76 -31.06 -9.26
N LEU A 377 17.97 -29.87 -9.83
CA LEU A 377 16.96 -28.81 -9.81
C LEU A 377 15.90 -29.08 -10.89
N VAL A 378 14.65 -29.24 -10.47
CA VAL A 378 13.55 -29.64 -11.34
C VAL A 378 12.84 -28.42 -11.93
N ALA A 379 12.81 -28.32 -13.25
CA ALA A 379 12.12 -27.27 -13.98
C ALA A 379 10.63 -27.60 -14.16
N VAL A 380 9.75 -26.67 -13.80
CA VAL A 380 8.29 -26.84 -13.89
C VAL A 380 7.68 -25.70 -14.70
N GLN A 381 6.80 -26.05 -15.64
CA GLN A 381 5.95 -25.11 -16.38
C GLN A 381 4.54 -25.17 -15.85
N PHE A 382 3.99 -24.00 -15.42
CA PHE A 382 2.65 -23.92 -14.82
C PHE A 382 1.56 -23.49 -15.81
N TYR A 383 0.32 -23.91 -15.54
CA TYR A 383 -0.90 -23.61 -16.31
C TYR A 383 -1.72 -22.50 -15.58
N TYR A 384 -1.31 -21.25 -15.74
CA TYR A 384 -1.86 -20.10 -15.03
C TYR A 384 -3.37 -19.89 -15.26
N ASP A 385 -3.83 -20.12 -16.50
CA ASP A 385 -5.22 -19.85 -16.87
C ASP A 385 -6.17 -21.02 -16.55
N LEU A 386 -5.64 -22.24 -16.36
CA LEU A 386 -6.46 -23.45 -16.20
C LEU A 386 -6.82 -23.74 -14.73
N ALA A 387 -5.89 -23.46 -13.80
CA ALA A 387 -6.09 -23.73 -12.38
C ALA A 387 -5.52 -22.60 -11.49
N PRO A 388 -5.96 -21.33 -11.67
CA PRO A 388 -5.34 -20.17 -11.03
C PRO A 388 -5.35 -20.22 -9.50
N LYS A 389 -6.43 -20.69 -8.87
CA LYS A 389 -6.54 -20.77 -7.40
C LYS A 389 -5.71 -21.90 -6.84
N THR A 390 -5.69 -23.04 -7.52
CA THR A 390 -4.89 -24.20 -7.13
C THR A 390 -3.40 -23.91 -7.30
N LEU A 391 -3.04 -23.19 -8.36
CA LEU A 391 -1.66 -22.75 -8.58
C LEU A 391 -1.23 -21.71 -7.53
N ASP A 392 -2.13 -20.78 -7.16
CA ASP A 392 -1.87 -19.82 -6.07
C ASP A 392 -1.59 -20.54 -4.74
N TYR A 393 -2.39 -21.56 -4.41
CA TYR A 393 -2.13 -22.46 -3.28
C TYR A 393 -0.76 -23.13 -3.38
N PHE A 394 -0.47 -23.77 -4.52
CA PHE A 394 0.79 -24.48 -4.71
C PHE A 394 2.01 -23.57 -4.54
N ARG A 395 1.98 -22.39 -5.15
CA ARG A 395 3.06 -21.40 -5.02
C ARG A 395 3.20 -20.89 -3.58
N HIS A 396 2.11 -20.80 -2.83
CA HIS A 396 2.14 -20.47 -1.41
C HIS A 396 2.87 -21.55 -0.60
N VAL A 397 2.41 -22.80 -0.68
CA VAL A 397 2.94 -23.89 0.15
C VAL A 397 4.38 -24.30 -0.19
N THR A 398 4.86 -23.95 -1.38
CA THR A 398 6.26 -24.16 -1.82
C THR A 398 7.12 -22.92 -1.67
N GLY A 399 6.54 -21.77 -1.27
CA GLY A 399 7.24 -20.48 -1.19
C GLY A 399 7.61 -19.85 -2.53
N LEU A 400 7.12 -20.38 -3.66
CA LEU A 400 7.39 -19.83 -5.01
C LEU A 400 6.74 -18.47 -5.28
N LYS A 401 5.88 -17.99 -4.40
CA LYS A 401 5.40 -16.60 -4.46
C LYS A 401 6.51 -15.59 -4.19
N GLU A 402 7.43 -15.95 -3.31
CA GLU A 402 8.46 -15.06 -2.78
C GLU A 402 9.86 -15.43 -3.26
N ARG A 403 10.10 -16.72 -3.51
CA ARG A 403 11.40 -17.30 -3.84
C ARG A 403 11.40 -17.92 -5.23
N PRO A 404 12.52 -17.91 -5.95
CA PRO A 404 12.61 -18.53 -7.27
C PRO A 404 12.71 -20.07 -7.25
N VAL A 405 13.03 -20.65 -6.07
CA VAL A 405 13.16 -22.08 -5.83
C VAL A 405 12.31 -22.47 -4.64
N GLY A 406 11.52 -23.53 -4.80
CA GLY A 406 10.64 -24.07 -3.75
C GLY A 406 10.98 -25.52 -3.39
N PRO A 407 11.02 -25.87 -2.06
CA PRO A 407 11.19 -27.26 -1.64
C PRO A 407 9.89 -28.05 -1.77
N LEU A 408 10.01 -29.31 -2.12
CA LEU A 408 8.95 -30.31 -2.10
C LEU A 408 9.46 -31.56 -1.38
N PRO A 409 9.19 -31.72 -0.08
CA PRO A 409 9.53 -32.93 0.67
C PRO A 409 8.71 -34.12 0.16
N VAL A 410 9.41 -35.19 -0.18
CA VAL A 410 8.79 -36.44 -0.66
C VAL A 410 8.16 -37.16 0.53
N TYR A 411 6.84 -37.25 0.52
CA TYR A 411 6.07 -37.88 1.58
C TYR A 411 5.88 -39.37 1.34
N PHE A 412 5.64 -39.75 0.08
CA PHE A 412 5.35 -41.13 -0.28
C PHE A 412 5.66 -41.38 -1.77
N VAL A 413 6.23 -42.55 -2.06
CA VAL A 413 6.52 -43.02 -3.42
C VAL A 413 5.70 -44.30 -3.67
N TYR A 414 4.85 -44.28 -4.69
CA TYR A 414 4.01 -45.43 -5.05
C TYR A 414 3.98 -45.64 -6.56
N GLU A 415 4.50 -46.75 -7.02
CA GLU A 415 4.64 -47.05 -8.47
C GLU A 415 5.29 -45.86 -9.20
N ASN A 416 4.56 -45.26 -10.15
CA ASN A 416 5.00 -44.11 -10.94
C ASN A 416 4.46 -42.76 -10.41
N THR A 417 4.21 -42.66 -9.11
CA THR A 417 3.65 -41.45 -8.47
C THR A 417 4.51 -41.02 -7.29
N LEU A 418 4.95 -39.77 -7.31
CA LEU A 418 5.56 -39.09 -6.16
C LEU A 418 4.52 -38.21 -5.49
N LEU A 419 4.34 -38.36 -4.20
CA LEU A 419 3.46 -37.53 -3.38
C LEU A 419 4.31 -36.68 -2.42
N PHE A 420 3.94 -35.41 -2.30
CA PHE A 420 4.67 -34.43 -1.52
C PHE A 420 3.79 -33.83 -0.45
N LYS A 421 4.36 -33.62 0.73
CA LYS A 421 3.71 -32.88 1.82
C LYS A 421 4.43 -31.55 2.00
N PRO A 422 3.84 -30.44 1.58
CA PRO A 422 4.44 -29.13 1.74
C PRO A 422 4.74 -28.80 3.21
N GLU A 423 5.82 -28.06 3.46
CA GLU A 423 6.23 -27.65 4.82
C GLU A 423 5.39 -26.47 5.33
N ILE A 424 4.93 -25.59 4.44
CA ILE A 424 4.18 -24.39 4.81
C ILE A 424 2.70 -24.74 5.00
N GLU A 425 2.16 -24.43 6.17
CA GLU A 425 0.75 -24.63 6.44
C GLU A 425 -0.12 -23.60 5.69
N ALA A 426 -1.12 -24.10 4.98
CA ALA A 426 -2.02 -23.29 4.16
C ALA A 426 -3.33 -22.96 4.88
N VAL A 427 -3.26 -22.44 6.11
CA VAL A 427 -4.45 -22.10 6.92
C VAL A 427 -5.43 -21.17 6.19
N SER A 428 -4.93 -20.33 5.31
CA SER A 428 -5.73 -19.37 4.53
C SER A 428 -6.43 -19.97 3.30
N TYR A 429 -6.10 -21.22 2.94
CA TYR A 429 -6.60 -21.90 1.74
C TYR A 429 -7.54 -23.06 2.12
N LYS A 430 -8.68 -22.74 2.70
CA LYS A 430 -9.60 -23.75 3.24
C LYS A 430 -10.35 -24.58 2.20
N GLU A 431 -10.45 -24.09 0.96
CA GLU A 431 -11.24 -24.71 -0.09
C GLU A 431 -10.50 -24.68 -1.44
N LEU A 432 -9.99 -25.82 -1.87
CA LEU A 432 -9.49 -26.03 -3.23
C LEU A 432 -10.60 -26.63 -4.08
N LEU A 433 -11.34 -25.80 -4.77
CA LEU A 433 -12.41 -26.24 -5.66
C LEU A 433 -11.85 -27.01 -6.86
N PRO A 434 -12.64 -27.93 -7.50
CA PRO A 434 -12.27 -28.50 -8.77
C PRO A 434 -12.10 -27.40 -9.85
N GLU A 435 -10.92 -27.28 -10.43
CA GLU A 435 -10.60 -26.32 -11.51
C GLU A 435 -10.22 -27.06 -12.79
N ASN A 436 -9.00 -27.58 -12.92
CA ASN A 436 -8.49 -28.28 -14.11
C ASN A 436 -8.40 -29.78 -13.85
N LYS A 437 -9.53 -30.48 -13.95
CA LYS A 437 -9.63 -31.92 -13.76
C LYS A 437 -9.19 -32.66 -15.04
N PRO A 438 -8.42 -33.78 -14.95
CA PRO A 438 -8.15 -34.61 -16.11
C PRO A 438 -9.44 -35.12 -16.74
N THR A 439 -9.52 -35.07 -18.07
CA THR A 439 -10.63 -35.64 -18.88
C THR A 439 -10.22 -36.87 -19.67
N GLY A 440 -8.96 -37.27 -19.56
CA GLY A 440 -8.36 -38.41 -20.24
C GLY A 440 -7.06 -38.84 -19.57
N PRO A 441 -6.25 -39.70 -20.20
CA PRO A 441 -4.96 -40.14 -19.66
C PRO A 441 -4.08 -38.98 -19.24
N VAL A 442 -3.46 -39.10 -18.09
CA VAL A 442 -2.55 -38.09 -17.52
C VAL A 442 -1.13 -38.43 -17.98
N PRO A 443 -0.45 -37.53 -18.72
CA PRO A 443 0.91 -37.76 -19.20
C PRO A 443 1.95 -37.84 -18.08
N ALA A 444 3.09 -38.45 -18.34
CA ALA A 444 4.28 -38.37 -17.50
C ALA A 444 4.70 -36.90 -17.31
N GLY A 445 5.25 -36.57 -16.13
CA GLY A 445 5.63 -35.22 -15.73
C GLY A 445 4.47 -34.34 -15.25
N SER A 446 3.21 -34.78 -15.37
CA SER A 446 2.08 -33.96 -14.86
C SER A 446 2.17 -33.77 -13.38
N ILE A 447 2.03 -32.47 -12.93
CA ILE A 447 1.97 -32.07 -11.54
C ILE A 447 0.56 -31.59 -11.19
N ALA A 448 0.05 -32.00 -10.03
CA ALA A 448 -1.28 -31.63 -9.60
C ALA A 448 -1.41 -31.54 -8.08
N VAL A 449 -2.54 -30.98 -7.65
CA VAL A 449 -2.94 -30.86 -6.24
C VAL A 449 -4.32 -31.49 -6.07
N SER A 450 -4.51 -32.25 -5.00
CA SER A 450 -5.82 -32.78 -4.65
C SER A 450 -6.78 -31.67 -4.21
N ASN A 451 -8.02 -31.72 -4.75
CA ASN A 451 -9.06 -30.74 -4.45
C ASN A 451 -10.00 -31.21 -3.32
N GLN A 452 -11.05 -30.44 -3.05
CA GLN A 452 -12.01 -30.70 -1.94
C GLN A 452 -12.81 -32.01 -2.07
N VAL A 453 -12.83 -32.67 -3.23
CA VAL A 453 -13.48 -33.98 -3.43
C VAL A 453 -12.63 -35.08 -2.79
N SER A 454 -11.32 -34.85 -2.65
CA SER A 454 -10.41 -35.76 -1.95
C SER A 454 -10.56 -35.68 -0.45
N LYS A 455 -10.30 -36.80 0.26
CA LYS A 455 -10.14 -36.83 1.71
C LYS A 455 -8.86 -36.15 2.19
N LYS A 456 -7.86 -36.04 1.33
CA LYS A 456 -6.54 -35.39 1.59
C LYS A 456 -6.37 -34.17 0.73
N ILE A 457 -7.12 -33.10 1.03
CA ILE A 457 -7.06 -31.82 0.31
C ILE A 457 -5.64 -31.22 0.37
N GLY A 458 -5.15 -30.71 -0.77
CA GLY A 458 -3.87 -30.01 -0.83
C GLY A 458 -2.65 -30.90 -0.96
N LEU A 459 -2.81 -32.22 -1.10
CA LEU A 459 -1.70 -33.12 -1.41
C LEU A 459 -1.18 -32.87 -2.81
N VAL A 460 0.11 -32.63 -2.94
CA VAL A 460 0.79 -32.41 -4.23
C VAL A 460 1.26 -33.75 -4.75
N GLY A 461 1.14 -33.97 -6.06
CA GLY A 461 1.64 -35.17 -6.70
C GLY A 461 2.20 -34.96 -8.09
N ILE A 462 3.17 -35.80 -8.48
CA ILE A 462 3.77 -35.83 -9.81
C ILE A 462 3.69 -37.26 -10.35
N LYS A 463 3.26 -37.40 -11.61
CA LYS A 463 3.31 -38.67 -12.34
C LYS A 463 4.62 -38.84 -13.09
N LEU A 464 5.27 -40.01 -12.95
CA LEU A 464 6.49 -40.36 -13.68
C LEU A 464 6.19 -41.12 -14.97
N ALA A 465 4.99 -41.71 -15.11
CA ALA A 465 4.51 -42.38 -16.31
C ALA A 465 3.06 -42.04 -16.61
N GLU A 466 2.58 -42.30 -17.83
CA GLU A 466 1.18 -42.12 -18.20
C GLU A 466 0.23 -42.93 -17.29
N ASP A 467 -0.85 -42.33 -16.84
CA ASP A 467 -1.88 -42.96 -16.02
C ASP A 467 -3.27 -42.73 -16.62
N LYS A 468 -4.04 -43.83 -16.82
CA LYS A 468 -5.40 -43.80 -17.38
C LYS A 468 -6.51 -43.80 -16.33
N ARG A 469 -6.18 -43.91 -15.04
CA ARG A 469 -7.15 -44.13 -13.95
C ARG A 469 -7.06 -43.08 -12.87
N TYR A 470 -5.86 -42.63 -12.53
CA TYR A 470 -5.62 -41.75 -11.42
C TYR A 470 -4.84 -40.50 -11.83
N GLY A 471 -5.19 -39.39 -11.24
CA GLY A 471 -4.46 -38.12 -11.38
C GLY A 471 -3.08 -38.14 -10.70
N PRO A 472 -2.27 -37.09 -10.90
CA PRO A 472 -0.93 -37.01 -10.31
C PRO A 472 -0.91 -37.02 -8.76
N SER A 473 -1.97 -36.60 -8.10
CA SER A 473 -2.11 -36.71 -6.65
C SER A 473 -2.46 -38.13 -6.13
N GLY A 474 -2.49 -39.15 -7.00
CA GLY A 474 -2.90 -40.51 -6.65
C GLY A 474 -4.41 -40.68 -6.47
N GLU A 475 -5.18 -39.62 -6.59
CA GLU A 475 -6.65 -39.63 -6.47
C GLU A 475 -7.31 -39.80 -7.84
N LYS A 476 -8.63 -40.05 -7.83
CA LYS A 476 -9.42 -40.08 -9.08
C LYS A 476 -9.39 -38.73 -9.78
N PHE A 477 -9.69 -38.67 -11.05
CA PHE A 477 -9.64 -37.47 -11.87
C PHE A 477 -10.48 -36.30 -11.32
N GLU A 478 -11.68 -36.58 -10.79
CA GLU A 478 -12.55 -35.59 -10.20
C GLU A 478 -11.96 -34.91 -8.94
N ALA A 479 -11.08 -35.60 -8.23
CA ALA A 479 -10.46 -35.16 -6.99
C ALA A 479 -9.08 -34.49 -7.18
N THR A 480 -8.66 -34.26 -8.43
CA THR A 480 -7.34 -33.76 -8.77
C THR A 480 -7.42 -32.56 -9.71
N ASN A 481 -6.65 -31.51 -9.41
CA ASN A 481 -6.44 -30.35 -10.27
C ASN A 481 -5.03 -30.35 -10.81
N VAL A 482 -4.86 -30.50 -12.14
CA VAL A 482 -3.56 -30.42 -12.81
C VAL A 482 -3.14 -28.96 -12.93
N ILE A 483 -1.96 -28.62 -12.40
CA ILE A 483 -1.45 -27.25 -12.32
C ILE A 483 -0.28 -26.97 -13.25
N GLY A 484 0.31 -28.00 -13.87
CA GLY A 484 1.47 -27.83 -14.71
C GLY A 484 2.12 -29.15 -15.06
N ARG A 485 3.35 -29.06 -15.56
CA ARG A 485 4.18 -30.20 -15.88
C ARG A 485 5.64 -29.98 -15.49
N VAL A 486 6.30 -31.05 -15.09
CA VAL A 486 7.75 -31.13 -14.97
C VAL A 486 8.33 -31.30 -16.38
N LEU A 487 9.35 -30.52 -16.71
CA LEU A 487 9.95 -30.57 -18.07
C LEU A 487 10.90 -31.73 -18.25
N GLU A 488 11.53 -32.21 -17.17
CA GLU A 488 12.51 -33.29 -17.17
C GLU A 488 12.13 -34.34 -16.10
N PRO A 489 11.07 -35.14 -16.31
CA PRO A 489 10.57 -36.08 -15.30
C PRO A 489 11.59 -37.19 -14.96
N GLU A 490 12.54 -37.49 -15.83
CA GLU A 490 13.63 -38.46 -15.63
C GLU A 490 14.53 -38.07 -14.41
N LYS A 491 14.64 -36.80 -14.07
CA LYS A 491 15.33 -36.33 -12.85
C LYS A 491 14.73 -36.86 -11.56
N LEU A 492 13.48 -37.34 -11.63
CA LEU A 492 12.72 -37.80 -10.47
C LEU A 492 12.67 -39.33 -10.31
N GLU A 493 13.20 -40.11 -11.27
CA GLU A 493 13.11 -41.57 -11.26
C GLU A 493 13.75 -42.24 -10.05
N ASN A 494 14.80 -41.66 -9.50
CA ASN A 494 15.56 -42.22 -8.37
C ASN A 494 15.33 -41.49 -7.05
N VAL A 495 14.24 -40.73 -6.93
CA VAL A 495 13.90 -39.99 -5.71
C VAL A 495 13.21 -40.90 -4.71
N SER A 496 13.64 -40.84 -3.45
CA SER A 496 13.18 -41.69 -2.35
C SER A 496 12.32 -40.94 -1.35
N GLU A 497 11.53 -41.68 -0.56
CA GLU A 497 10.77 -41.11 0.57
C GLU A 497 11.71 -40.44 1.58
N GLY A 498 11.29 -39.26 2.08
CA GLY A 498 12.06 -38.45 3.03
C GLY A 498 13.09 -37.52 2.36
N GLU A 499 13.37 -37.65 1.06
CA GLU A 499 14.18 -36.67 0.35
C GLU A 499 13.38 -35.39 0.09
N THR A 500 14.09 -34.27 -0.09
CA THR A 500 13.49 -33.01 -0.55
C THR A 500 13.97 -32.73 -1.96
N ILE A 501 13.06 -32.63 -2.93
CA ILE A 501 13.35 -32.11 -4.25
C ILE A 501 13.16 -30.58 -4.25
N TYR A 502 13.89 -29.91 -5.12
CA TYR A 502 13.78 -28.47 -5.32
C TYR A 502 13.28 -28.19 -6.73
N ILE A 503 12.30 -27.33 -6.81
CA ILE A 503 11.66 -26.97 -8.08
C ILE A 503 11.86 -25.49 -8.39
N LYS A 504 11.98 -25.16 -9.67
CA LYS A 504 11.93 -23.79 -10.18
C LYS A 504 10.90 -23.66 -11.28
N GLU A 505 10.21 -22.52 -11.30
CA GLU A 505 9.31 -22.17 -12.39
C GLU A 505 10.11 -21.74 -13.62
N VAL A 506 9.68 -22.21 -14.79
CA VAL A 506 10.15 -21.78 -16.12
C VAL A 506 8.96 -21.22 -16.88
N ARG A 507 9.07 -20.00 -17.38
CA ARG A 507 8.05 -19.28 -18.15
C ARG A 507 8.23 -19.48 -19.64
#